data_4917b01212f3bf019872a92fdd2c7464
#
_entry.id   4917b01212f3bf019872a92fdd2c7464
#
_cell.length_a   1.000
_cell.length_b   1.000
_cell.length_c   1.000
_cell.angle_alpha   90.00
_cell.angle_beta   90.00
_cell.angle_gamma   90.00
#
_symmetry.space_group_name_H-M   'P 1'
#
loop_
_entity.id
_entity.type
_entity.pdbx_description
1 polymer ?
#
loop_
_entity_poly.entity_id
_entity_poly.type
_entity_poly.pdbx_seq_one_letter_code
_entity_poly.pdbx_strand_id
1 'polypeptide(L)'
;TEREALFKRAFMGRYRQVASAKTPPKVMFKFGSWHGYRGRSPGGAFTIANFAHEFAIANGREAYGIVVVPTGGYQADVTEEGPWMKALFPDGPPKQPLILDLRALQPWSRVFANQVPAEQQAALRDYILAHAAVVVLPNSAKATWDLTGFPVP
;
A
#
# COMPACT_ATOMS: atom_id res chain seq x y z
N THR A 1 15.13 -5.38 6.74
CA THR A 1 16.15 -5.62 5.69
C THR A 1 16.97 -4.35 5.50
N GLU A 2 18.21 -4.46 4.98
CA GLU A 2 19.07 -3.31 4.66
C GLU A 2 18.40 -2.32 3.70
N ARG A 3 17.65 -2.83 2.74
CA ARG A 3 16.88 -2.03 1.77
C ARG A 3 15.88 -1.11 2.47
N GLU A 4 15.11 -1.61 3.44
CA GLU A 4 14.18 -0.78 4.22
C GLU A 4 14.92 0.26 5.07
N ALA A 5 16.04 -0.12 5.66
CA ALA A 5 16.88 0.81 6.41
C ALA A 5 17.43 1.93 5.52
N LEU A 6 17.81 1.61 4.27
CA LEU A 6 18.26 2.61 3.29
C LEU A 6 17.13 3.60 2.97
N PHE A 7 15.92 3.13 2.69
CA PHE A 7 14.77 3.99 2.41
C PHE A 7 14.46 4.94 3.58
N LYS A 8 14.48 4.42 4.81
CA LYS A 8 14.25 5.23 6.01
C LYS A 8 15.34 6.31 6.20
N ARG A 9 16.60 5.96 6.00
CA ARG A 9 17.70 6.93 6.07
C ARG A 9 17.60 8.00 4.98
N ALA A 10 17.30 7.59 3.75
CA ALA A 10 17.14 8.52 2.63
C ALA A 10 15.98 9.49 2.87
N PHE A 11 14.84 8.99 3.34
CA PHE A 11 13.69 9.81 3.72
C PHE A 11 14.10 10.83 4.80
N MET A 12 14.68 10.39 5.91
CA MET A 12 15.05 11.28 7.00
C MET A 12 16.11 12.31 6.58
N GLY A 13 17.06 11.93 5.73
CA GLY A 13 18.04 12.85 5.20
C GLY A 13 17.38 13.99 4.40
N ARG A 14 16.46 13.64 3.48
CA ARG A 14 15.73 14.63 2.69
C ARG A 14 14.75 15.45 3.53
N TYR A 15 14.01 14.81 4.41
CA TYR A 15 13.07 15.49 5.29
C TYR A 15 13.76 16.58 6.10
N ARG A 16 14.90 16.27 6.74
CA ARG A 16 15.67 17.23 7.55
C ARG A 16 16.19 18.43 6.75
N GLN A 17 16.52 18.22 5.46
CA GLN A 17 17.01 19.32 4.60
C GLN A 17 15.91 20.36 4.29
N VAL A 18 14.64 19.93 4.21
CA VAL A 18 13.53 20.80 3.79
C VAL A 18 12.59 21.17 4.92
N ALA A 19 12.66 20.46 6.05
CA ALA A 19 11.80 20.71 7.19
C ALA A 19 12.23 22.00 7.90
N SER A 20 11.25 22.88 8.13
CA SER A 20 11.39 23.98 9.06
C SER A 20 10.39 23.83 10.20
N ALA A 21 10.64 24.48 11.33
CA ALA A 21 9.74 24.46 12.49
C ALA A 21 8.37 25.05 12.16
N LYS A 22 8.31 25.99 11.21
CA LYS A 22 7.07 26.68 10.83
C LYS A 22 6.26 25.97 9.75
N THR A 23 6.92 25.27 8.83
CA THR A 23 6.24 24.65 7.68
C THR A 23 6.89 23.30 7.37
N PRO A 24 6.51 22.25 8.08
CA PRO A 24 7.01 20.92 7.76
C PRO A 24 6.47 20.46 6.40
N PRO A 25 7.31 19.81 5.60
CA PRO A 25 6.97 19.42 4.23
C PRO A 25 5.85 18.38 4.19
N LYS A 26 5.01 18.46 3.17
CA LYS A 26 4.17 17.35 2.75
C LYS A 26 5.02 16.40 1.92
N VAL A 27 4.96 15.12 2.22
CA VAL A 27 5.77 14.10 1.55
C VAL A 27 4.86 13.09 0.89
N MET A 28 5.13 12.79 -0.38
CA MET A 28 4.49 11.70 -1.09
C MET A 28 5.54 10.64 -1.40
N PHE A 29 5.20 9.38 -1.08
CA PHE A 29 5.99 8.22 -1.46
C PHE A 29 5.29 7.44 -2.56
N LYS A 30 6.08 6.92 -3.51
CA LYS A 30 5.62 5.96 -4.51
C LYS A 30 6.54 4.75 -4.47
N PHE A 31 6.01 3.63 -4.01
CA PHE A 31 6.74 2.37 -3.90
C PHE A 31 5.89 1.22 -4.44
N GLY A 32 6.51 0.08 -4.68
CA GLY A 32 5.80 -1.18 -4.88
C GLY A 32 4.99 -1.53 -3.62
N SER A 33 3.89 -2.25 -3.79
CA SER A 33 2.89 -2.52 -2.75
C SER A 33 3.47 -3.07 -1.44
N TRP A 34 4.48 -3.92 -1.52
CA TRP A 34 5.12 -4.51 -0.33
C TRP A 34 5.80 -3.49 0.60
N HIS A 35 6.27 -2.36 0.07
CA HIS A 35 6.84 -1.26 0.84
C HIS A 35 5.76 -0.31 1.40
N GLY A 36 4.52 -0.45 0.94
CA GLY A 36 3.38 0.38 1.31
C GLY A 36 2.63 -0.06 2.58
N TYR A 37 3.00 -1.19 3.18
CA TYR A 37 2.30 -1.72 4.34
C TYR A 37 2.54 -0.90 5.61
N ARG A 38 1.47 -0.56 6.32
CA ARG A 38 1.51 -0.17 7.72
C ARG A 38 1.68 -1.44 8.56
N GLY A 39 2.65 -1.47 9.45
CA GLY A 39 3.04 -2.68 10.16
C GLY A 39 4.06 -3.50 9.37
N ARG A 40 3.94 -4.82 9.45
CA ARG A 40 4.81 -5.76 8.72
C ARG A 40 4.24 -6.06 7.35
N SER A 41 5.10 -6.03 6.34
CA SER A 41 4.76 -6.53 5.01
C SER A 41 4.58 -8.06 5.02
N PRO A 42 3.99 -8.64 3.97
CA PRO A 42 3.95 -10.11 3.81
C PRO A 42 5.32 -10.78 3.90
N GLY A 43 6.40 -10.08 3.56
CA GLY A 43 7.78 -10.54 3.74
C GLY A 43 8.36 -10.33 5.14
N GLY A 44 7.54 -9.94 6.13
CA GLY A 44 7.92 -9.82 7.53
C GLY A 44 8.72 -8.57 7.90
N ALA A 45 8.96 -7.65 6.97
CA ALA A 45 9.73 -6.44 7.20
C ALA A 45 8.83 -5.27 7.67
N PHE A 46 9.33 -4.47 8.61
CA PHE A 46 8.76 -3.15 8.89
C PHE A 46 9.17 -2.17 7.79
N THR A 47 8.18 -1.73 7.02
CA THR A 47 8.37 -1.00 5.77
C THR A 47 8.68 0.48 5.98
N ILE A 48 9.04 1.16 4.89
CA ILE A 48 9.15 2.62 4.88
C ILE A 48 7.79 3.28 5.14
N ALA A 49 6.67 2.71 4.66
CA ALA A 49 5.35 3.25 4.93
C ALA A 49 4.97 3.16 6.41
N ASN A 50 5.31 2.04 7.08
CA ASN A 50 5.14 1.95 8.53
C ASN A 50 5.94 3.04 9.26
N PHE A 51 7.21 3.19 8.89
CA PHE A 51 8.07 4.21 9.50
C PHE A 51 7.52 5.63 9.29
N ALA A 52 7.07 5.96 8.07
CA ALA A 52 6.50 7.27 7.76
C ALA A 52 5.21 7.53 8.56
N HIS A 53 4.40 6.50 8.78
CA HIS A 53 3.19 6.59 9.59
C HIS A 53 3.51 6.89 11.06
N GLU A 54 4.42 6.10 11.67
CA GLU A 54 4.87 6.33 13.04
C GLU A 54 5.54 7.70 13.22
N PHE A 55 6.35 8.09 12.25
CA PHE A 55 6.96 9.41 12.23
C PHE A 55 5.93 10.55 12.16
N ALA A 56 4.89 10.38 11.33
CA ALA A 56 3.81 11.37 11.24
C ALA A 56 3.08 11.51 12.58
N ILE A 57 2.68 10.39 13.20
CA ILE A 57 2.01 10.37 14.53
C ILE A 57 2.89 11.04 15.58
N ALA A 58 4.17 10.69 15.65
CA ALA A 58 5.12 11.27 16.60
C ALA A 58 5.28 12.79 16.46
N ASN A 59 4.92 13.34 15.29
CA ASN A 59 4.95 14.77 15.02
C ASN A 59 3.55 15.41 14.97
N GLY A 60 2.50 14.77 15.52
CA GLY A 60 1.14 15.27 15.55
C GLY A 60 0.50 15.42 14.17
N ARG A 61 0.85 14.52 13.24
CA ARG A 61 0.42 14.55 11.84
C ARG A 61 -0.18 13.22 11.42
N GLU A 62 -0.73 13.20 10.23
CA GLU A 62 -1.34 12.02 9.63
C GLU A 62 -0.54 11.55 8.40
N ALA A 63 -0.58 10.25 8.16
CA ALA A 63 -0.08 9.61 6.96
C ALA A 63 -1.13 8.64 6.41
N TYR A 64 -1.32 8.67 5.09
CA TYR A 64 -2.28 7.83 4.39
C TYR A 64 -1.55 6.87 3.47
N GLY A 65 -1.78 5.58 3.66
CA GLY A 65 -1.32 4.53 2.75
C GLY A 65 -2.41 4.23 1.72
N ILE A 66 -2.11 4.44 0.45
CA ILE A 66 -3.01 4.12 -0.66
C ILE A 66 -2.34 3.03 -1.48
N VAL A 67 -3.04 1.91 -1.70
CA VAL A 67 -2.59 0.87 -2.60
C VAL A 67 -3.35 0.97 -3.91
N VAL A 68 -2.62 0.89 -5.03
CA VAL A 68 -3.21 0.87 -6.37
C VAL A 68 -3.10 -0.55 -6.91
N VAL A 69 -4.23 -1.10 -7.29
CA VAL A 69 -4.36 -2.48 -7.77
C VAL A 69 -4.87 -2.45 -9.20
N PRO A 70 -4.01 -2.71 -10.17
CA PRO A 70 -4.46 -2.95 -11.53
C PRO A 70 -5.13 -4.33 -11.60
N THR A 71 -6.29 -4.43 -12.22
CA THR A 71 -6.91 -5.69 -12.62
C THR A 71 -6.80 -5.83 -14.13
N GLY A 72 -6.55 -7.05 -14.61
CA GLY A 72 -6.14 -7.28 -15.98
C GLY A 72 -4.64 -7.06 -16.22
N GLY A 73 -4.09 -7.58 -17.30
CA GLY A 73 -2.67 -7.50 -17.64
C GLY A 73 -1.78 -8.45 -16.84
N TYR A 74 -0.51 -8.09 -16.68
CA TYR A 74 0.53 -9.00 -16.12
C TYR A 74 0.33 -9.41 -14.65
N GLN A 75 -0.42 -8.65 -13.87
CA GLN A 75 -0.65 -8.93 -12.44
C GLN A 75 -2.10 -9.35 -12.13
N ALA A 76 -2.91 -9.59 -13.13
CA ALA A 76 -4.30 -10.00 -12.97
C ALA A 76 -4.42 -11.22 -12.04
N ASP A 77 -3.65 -12.25 -12.31
CA ASP A 77 -3.70 -13.53 -11.58
C ASP A 77 -3.37 -13.37 -10.10
N VAL A 78 -2.43 -12.48 -9.76
CA VAL A 78 -1.99 -12.26 -8.38
C VAL A 78 -2.97 -11.37 -7.59
N THR A 79 -3.64 -10.44 -8.26
CA THR A 79 -4.51 -9.45 -7.61
C THR A 79 -5.98 -9.88 -7.60
N GLU A 80 -6.44 -10.57 -8.65
CA GLU A 80 -7.82 -11.03 -8.76
C GLU A 80 -8.11 -12.25 -7.88
N GLU A 81 -7.09 -13.07 -7.58
CA GLU A 81 -7.21 -14.22 -6.70
C GLU A 81 -6.96 -13.91 -5.22
N GLY A 82 -6.55 -12.70 -4.90
CA GLY A 82 -6.29 -12.30 -3.51
C GLY A 82 -7.55 -12.39 -2.63
N PRO A 83 -7.42 -12.91 -1.38
CA PRO A 83 -8.57 -13.06 -0.48
C PRO A 83 -9.32 -11.76 -0.24
N TRP A 84 -8.61 -10.63 -0.27
CA TRP A 84 -9.20 -9.31 -0.09
C TRP A 84 -10.07 -8.89 -1.28
N MET A 85 -9.69 -9.28 -2.52
CA MET A 85 -10.47 -8.96 -3.71
C MET A 85 -11.83 -9.67 -3.67
N LYS A 86 -11.84 -10.98 -3.37
CA LYS A 86 -13.08 -11.75 -3.25
C LYS A 86 -13.99 -11.26 -2.12
N ALA A 87 -13.39 -10.84 -1.00
CA ALA A 87 -14.14 -10.32 0.14
C ALA A 87 -14.75 -8.94 -0.12
N LEU A 88 -14.02 -8.05 -0.79
CA LEU A 88 -14.50 -6.70 -1.11
C LEU A 88 -15.39 -6.67 -2.36
N PHE A 89 -15.21 -7.60 -3.27
CA PHE A 89 -15.91 -7.67 -4.55
C PHE A 89 -16.36 -9.10 -4.83
N PRO A 90 -17.39 -9.58 -4.13
CA PRO A 90 -17.87 -10.98 -4.26
C PRO A 90 -18.35 -11.31 -5.68
N ASP A 91 -18.86 -10.32 -6.41
CA ASP A 91 -19.32 -10.46 -7.80
C ASP A 91 -18.21 -10.26 -8.84
N GLY A 92 -16.96 -10.23 -8.40
CA GLY A 92 -15.78 -10.00 -9.23
C GLY A 92 -15.28 -8.55 -9.20
N PRO A 93 -14.12 -8.29 -9.84
CA PRO A 93 -13.50 -6.97 -9.80
C PRO A 93 -14.38 -5.91 -10.44
N PRO A 94 -14.31 -4.65 -9.97
CA PRO A 94 -15.12 -3.57 -10.52
C PRO A 94 -14.80 -3.33 -12.00
N LYS A 95 -15.83 -3.02 -12.80
CA LYS A 95 -15.67 -2.75 -14.23
C LYS A 95 -15.20 -1.33 -14.56
N GLN A 96 -15.25 -0.44 -13.58
CA GLN A 96 -14.81 0.95 -13.69
C GLN A 96 -13.81 1.26 -12.58
N PRO A 97 -12.92 2.25 -12.75
CA PRO A 97 -12.03 2.70 -11.68
C PRO A 97 -12.81 3.01 -10.40
N LEU A 98 -12.34 2.46 -9.28
CA LEU A 98 -12.99 2.60 -7.99
C LEU A 98 -11.96 2.94 -6.93
N ILE A 99 -12.33 3.85 -6.02
CA ILE A 99 -11.60 4.12 -4.78
C ILE A 99 -12.47 3.63 -3.62
N LEU A 100 -11.92 2.74 -2.81
CA LEU A 100 -12.57 2.25 -1.60
C LEU A 100 -11.79 2.74 -0.38
N ASP A 101 -12.46 3.48 0.51
CA ASP A 101 -11.91 3.90 1.79
C ASP A 101 -11.97 2.74 2.79
N LEU A 102 -10.81 2.17 3.11
CA LEU A 102 -10.72 1.03 4.04
C LEU A 102 -10.80 1.46 5.51
N ARG A 103 -10.66 2.74 5.83
CA ARG A 103 -10.71 3.21 7.23
C ARG A 103 -12.06 2.90 7.89
N ALA A 104 -13.13 2.97 7.11
CA ALA A 104 -14.46 2.60 7.57
C ALA A 104 -14.58 1.12 7.94
N LEU A 105 -13.78 0.25 7.35
CA LEU A 105 -13.76 -1.19 7.62
C LEU A 105 -12.80 -1.58 8.75
N GLN A 106 -11.83 -0.73 9.10
CA GLN A 106 -10.79 -1.06 10.08
C GLN A 106 -11.36 -1.50 11.46
N PRO A 107 -12.35 -0.83 12.05
CA PRO A 107 -12.97 -1.28 13.29
C PRO A 107 -13.64 -2.67 13.18
N TRP A 108 -14.08 -3.02 11.98
CA TRP A 108 -14.81 -4.27 11.68
C TRP A 108 -13.92 -5.31 10.99
N SER A 109 -12.61 -5.09 10.92
CA SER A 109 -11.69 -5.93 10.16
C SER A 109 -11.75 -7.41 10.52
N ARG A 110 -11.96 -7.75 11.80
CA ARG A 110 -12.13 -9.15 12.24
C ARG A 110 -13.43 -9.77 11.73
N VAL A 111 -14.53 -9.03 11.83
CA VAL A 111 -15.85 -9.52 11.36
C VAL A 111 -15.83 -9.69 9.86
N PHE A 112 -15.24 -8.75 9.16
CA PHE A 112 -15.10 -8.79 7.70
C PHE A 112 -14.20 -9.94 7.25
N ALA A 113 -13.10 -10.19 7.97
CA ALA A 113 -12.18 -11.29 7.67
C ALA A 113 -12.85 -12.68 7.80
N ASN A 114 -13.87 -12.83 8.64
CA ASN A 114 -14.60 -14.10 8.76
C ASN A 114 -15.39 -14.50 7.49
N GLN A 115 -15.48 -13.62 6.49
CA GLN A 115 -16.12 -13.93 5.21
C GLN A 115 -15.22 -14.74 4.26
N VAL A 116 -13.93 -14.92 4.60
CA VAL A 116 -13.01 -15.74 3.83
C VAL A 116 -12.58 -16.98 4.63
N PRO A 117 -12.02 -18.02 3.96
CA PRO A 117 -11.48 -19.20 4.61
C PRO A 117 -10.46 -18.87 5.71
N ALA A 118 -10.39 -19.70 6.75
CA ALA A 118 -9.60 -19.43 7.95
C ALA A 118 -8.14 -19.09 7.67
N GLU A 119 -7.52 -19.76 6.71
CA GLU A 119 -6.14 -19.55 6.27
C GLU A 119 -5.91 -18.16 5.62
N GLN A 120 -6.96 -17.50 5.18
CA GLN A 120 -6.91 -16.19 4.51
C GLN A 120 -7.31 -15.02 5.43
N GLN A 121 -7.93 -15.31 6.58
CA GLN A 121 -8.47 -14.28 7.46
C GLN A 121 -7.42 -13.31 7.98
N ALA A 122 -6.26 -13.82 8.39
CA ALA A 122 -5.17 -12.99 8.87
C ALA A 122 -4.67 -12.04 7.77
N ALA A 123 -4.46 -12.55 6.55
CA ALA A 123 -3.99 -11.75 5.42
C ALA A 123 -4.99 -10.65 5.03
N LEU A 124 -6.29 -10.95 5.01
CA LEU A 124 -7.33 -9.96 4.71
C LEU A 124 -7.39 -8.87 5.79
N ARG A 125 -7.37 -9.27 7.06
CA ARG A 125 -7.36 -8.32 8.18
C ARG A 125 -6.16 -7.40 8.12
N ASP A 126 -4.97 -7.97 7.91
CA ASP A 126 -3.72 -7.22 7.84
C ASP A 126 -3.73 -6.26 6.64
N TYR A 127 -4.33 -6.65 5.52
CA TYR A 127 -4.52 -5.79 4.36
C TYR A 127 -5.41 -4.57 4.68
N ILE A 128 -6.57 -4.79 5.32
CA ILE A 128 -7.50 -3.72 5.71
C ILE A 128 -6.82 -2.74 6.70
N LEU A 129 -6.04 -3.27 7.64
CA LEU A 129 -5.35 -2.45 8.64
C LEU A 129 -4.13 -1.72 8.08
N ALA A 130 -3.48 -2.29 7.06
CA ALA A 130 -2.26 -1.73 6.48
C ALA A 130 -2.49 -0.52 5.58
N HIS A 131 -3.69 -0.37 5.01
CA HIS A 131 -3.98 0.65 4.02
C HIS A 131 -5.16 1.54 4.44
N ALA A 132 -5.11 2.82 4.08
CA ALA A 132 -6.22 3.74 4.27
C ALA A 132 -7.24 3.63 3.13
N ALA A 133 -6.77 3.38 1.91
CA ALA A 133 -7.61 3.20 0.75
C ALA A 133 -7.00 2.22 -0.26
N VAL A 134 -7.86 1.61 -1.05
CA VAL A 134 -7.50 0.87 -2.26
C VAL A 134 -8.09 1.55 -3.48
N VAL A 135 -7.27 1.71 -4.51
CA VAL A 135 -7.69 2.17 -5.85
C VAL A 135 -7.63 0.96 -6.77
N VAL A 136 -8.76 0.55 -7.28
CA VAL A 136 -8.83 -0.53 -8.28
C VAL A 136 -8.93 0.08 -9.66
N LEU A 137 -7.99 -0.30 -10.53
CA LEU A 137 -7.94 0.15 -11.92
C LEU A 137 -8.23 -1.04 -12.84
N PRO A 138 -9.47 -1.20 -13.31
CA PRO A 138 -9.83 -2.31 -14.19
C PRO A 138 -9.21 -2.15 -15.58
N ASN A 139 -9.02 -3.27 -16.27
CA ASN A 139 -8.53 -3.34 -17.64
C ASN A 139 -7.20 -2.59 -17.86
N SER A 140 -6.35 -2.52 -16.83
CA SER A 140 -5.05 -1.88 -16.95
C SER A 140 -4.19 -2.62 -17.97
N ALA A 141 -3.66 -1.90 -18.95
CA ALA A 141 -2.70 -2.46 -19.89
C ALA A 141 -1.45 -2.95 -19.15
N LYS A 142 -0.84 -4.02 -19.68
CA LYS A 142 0.47 -4.46 -19.20
C LYS A 142 1.45 -3.30 -19.29
N ALA A 143 2.15 -3.00 -18.19
CA ALA A 143 3.20 -2.01 -18.20
C ALA A 143 4.29 -2.44 -19.21
N THR A 144 4.54 -1.61 -20.21
CA THR A 144 5.68 -1.77 -21.09
C THR A 144 6.87 -1.05 -20.45
N TRP A 145 7.95 -1.80 -20.26
CA TRP A 145 9.22 -1.21 -19.84
C TRP A 145 9.92 -0.69 -21.09
N ASP A 146 9.75 0.58 -21.38
CA ASP A 146 10.59 1.25 -22.34
C ASP A 146 11.88 1.71 -21.63
N LEU A 147 12.94 0.95 -21.85
CA LEU A 147 14.26 1.25 -21.31
C LEU A 147 15.11 2.10 -22.28
N THR A 148 14.55 2.51 -23.42
CA THR A 148 15.23 3.42 -24.35
C THR A 148 15.41 4.78 -23.67
N GLY A 149 16.66 5.16 -23.46
CA GLY A 149 17.02 6.41 -22.79
C GLY A 149 17.51 6.28 -21.33
N PHE A 150 17.47 5.08 -20.74
CA PHE A 150 18.16 4.83 -19.48
C PHE A 150 19.61 4.42 -19.76
N PRO A 151 20.61 5.07 -19.15
CA PRO A 151 21.98 4.62 -19.26
C PRO A 151 22.09 3.22 -18.68
N VAL A 152 22.54 2.27 -19.51
CA VAL A 152 22.90 0.93 -19.03
C VAL A 152 24.20 1.09 -18.23
N PRO A 153 24.26 0.58 -16.98
CA PRO A 153 25.46 0.68 -16.15
C PRO A 153 26.63 -0.11 -16.73
#